data_0624b46e8e57cf34ac72d5af5dabd8e6
#
_entry.id   0624b46e8e57cf34ac72d5af5dabd8e6
#
_cell.length_a   1.000
_cell.length_b   1.000
_cell.length_c   1.000
_cell.angle_alpha   90.00
_cell.angle_beta   90.00
_cell.angle_gamma   90.00
#
_symmetry.space_group_name_H-M   'P 1'
#
loop_
_entity.id
_entity.type
_entity.pdbx_description
1 polymer ?
#
loop_
_entity_poly.entity_id
_entity_poly.type
_entity_poly.pdbx_seq_one_letter_code
_entity_poly.pdbx_strand_id
1 'polypeptide(L)'
;MKQTVVIISLLLIFITGICAWWFWLDMQTQLNAPLKLDTRIEFTIKPGTGLKSISLELKNMGLMQQPYYLLIEARRQGKEGRIKAGEYEINPGTTPLQLLEQFVTGKVKQHALTLIEGWSFAQVLEAIKNNQVLQQSPGLIDGQSLMAALQNPDLSPEGQFFPDTYHFPKGTTDIQFLQRAYDKMQQVLAEEWDQRSENLPYQAPYEALVMASLVEKETAMPAERGDVAGVFVRRLQRGMKLQTDPTVIYAMGDQYGGKLLRKHLDIDSPYNTYVYEGLPPTPIALAGRESLHAALHPEAGNTLYFVAKGDGSHYFSDTLDEHNKAVAKYILNKQNNEK
;
A
#
# COMPACT_ATOMS: atom_id res chain seq x y z
N MET A 1 -54.10 -52.05 -30.01
CA MET A 1 -52.66 -51.89 -29.89
C MET A 1 -52.15 -50.46 -30.11
N LYS A 2 -52.43 -49.75 -31.26
CA LYS A 2 -51.90 -48.39 -31.51
C LYS A 2 -52.34 -47.34 -30.46
N GLN A 3 -53.62 -47.37 -30.07
CA GLN A 3 -54.15 -46.41 -29.04
C GLN A 3 -53.53 -46.66 -27.66
N THR A 4 -53.32 -47.90 -27.26
CA THR A 4 -52.70 -48.22 -25.96
C THR A 4 -51.23 -47.73 -25.89
N VAL A 5 -50.48 -47.86 -27.01
CA VAL A 5 -49.09 -47.37 -27.11
C VAL A 5 -49.04 -45.84 -27.01
N VAL A 6 -49.96 -45.15 -27.68
CA VAL A 6 -50.03 -43.65 -27.57
C VAL A 6 -50.34 -43.19 -26.13
N ILE A 7 -51.28 -43.82 -25.46
CA ILE A 7 -51.64 -43.49 -24.06
C ILE A 7 -50.43 -43.71 -23.12
N ILE A 8 -49.74 -44.86 -23.27
CA ILE A 8 -48.54 -45.17 -22.48
C ILE A 8 -47.44 -44.14 -22.74
N SER A 9 -47.22 -43.74 -24.01
CA SER A 9 -46.21 -42.72 -24.34
C SER A 9 -46.53 -41.36 -23.75
N LEU A 10 -47.81 -40.93 -23.78
CA LEU A 10 -48.25 -39.67 -23.17
C LEU A 10 -48.12 -39.70 -21.64
N LEU A 11 -48.44 -40.83 -20.99
CA LEU A 11 -48.22 -41.03 -19.56
C LEU A 11 -46.72 -40.95 -19.20
N LEU A 12 -45.87 -41.58 -19.99
CA LEU A 12 -44.41 -41.49 -19.76
C LEU A 12 -43.90 -40.07 -19.89
N ILE A 13 -44.31 -39.34 -20.92
CA ILE A 13 -43.96 -37.92 -21.10
C ILE A 13 -44.42 -37.09 -19.92
N PHE A 14 -45.65 -37.31 -19.44
CA PHE A 14 -46.21 -36.60 -18.30
C PHE A 14 -45.46 -36.88 -16.99
N ILE A 15 -45.14 -38.17 -16.73
CA ILE A 15 -44.36 -38.56 -15.55
C ILE A 15 -42.93 -37.97 -15.62
N THR A 16 -42.26 -38.04 -16.77
CA THR A 16 -40.93 -37.44 -16.92
C THR A 16 -40.95 -35.92 -16.76
N GLY A 17 -42.01 -35.25 -17.23
CA GLY A 17 -42.25 -33.83 -16.99
C GLY A 17 -42.38 -33.47 -15.51
N ILE A 18 -43.17 -34.24 -14.77
CA ILE A 18 -43.31 -34.06 -13.32
C ILE A 18 -41.96 -34.28 -12.61
N CYS A 19 -41.26 -35.34 -12.93
CA CYS A 19 -39.95 -35.64 -12.32
C CYS A 19 -38.92 -34.54 -12.62
N ALA A 20 -38.87 -34.04 -13.84
CA ALA A 20 -38.01 -32.94 -14.21
C ALA A 20 -38.36 -31.63 -13.48
N TRP A 21 -39.67 -31.35 -13.31
CA TRP A 21 -40.16 -30.23 -12.55
C TRP A 21 -39.76 -30.32 -11.05
N TRP A 22 -39.97 -31.47 -10.42
CA TRP A 22 -39.55 -31.72 -9.03
C TRP A 22 -38.04 -31.61 -8.86
N PHE A 23 -37.25 -32.18 -9.76
CA PHE A 23 -35.79 -32.05 -9.75
C PHE A 23 -35.36 -30.59 -9.84
N TRP A 24 -35.99 -29.82 -10.73
CA TRP A 24 -35.69 -28.41 -10.88
C TRP A 24 -36.06 -27.60 -9.63
N LEU A 25 -37.20 -27.85 -9.03
CA LEU A 25 -37.64 -27.21 -7.79
C LEU A 25 -36.68 -27.51 -6.64
N ASP A 26 -36.32 -28.80 -6.45
CA ASP A 26 -35.36 -29.20 -5.41
C ASP A 26 -34.00 -28.56 -5.63
N MET A 27 -33.49 -28.56 -6.87
CA MET A 27 -32.24 -27.89 -7.23
C MET A 27 -32.29 -26.39 -6.89
N GLN A 28 -33.36 -25.67 -7.27
CA GLN A 28 -33.48 -24.25 -6.97
C GLN A 28 -33.56 -23.99 -5.47
N THR A 29 -34.28 -24.81 -4.74
CA THR A 29 -34.40 -24.69 -3.29
C THR A 29 -33.04 -24.86 -2.61
N GLN A 30 -32.29 -25.89 -2.98
CA GLN A 30 -30.97 -26.16 -2.38
C GLN A 30 -29.91 -25.13 -2.79
N LEU A 31 -29.96 -24.61 -4.02
CA LEU A 31 -29.00 -23.59 -4.50
C LEU A 31 -29.23 -22.21 -3.85
N ASN A 32 -30.46 -21.93 -3.43
CA ASN A 32 -30.81 -20.68 -2.75
C ASN A 32 -30.84 -20.82 -1.22
N ALA A 33 -30.78 -22.03 -0.67
CA ALA A 33 -30.67 -22.23 0.78
C ALA A 33 -29.27 -21.88 1.25
N PRO A 34 -29.11 -21.28 2.45
CA PRO A 34 -27.80 -21.05 3.04
C PRO A 34 -26.99 -22.34 3.20
N LEU A 35 -25.69 -22.26 2.97
CA LEU A 35 -24.76 -23.34 3.29
C LEU A 35 -24.83 -23.66 4.79
N LYS A 36 -24.63 -24.94 5.15
CA LYS A 36 -24.62 -25.39 6.56
C LYS A 36 -23.31 -24.92 7.23
N LEU A 37 -23.30 -23.69 7.70
CA LEU A 37 -22.13 -23.02 8.26
C LEU A 37 -22.55 -22.13 9.43
N ASP A 38 -22.00 -22.39 10.61
CA ASP A 38 -22.28 -21.63 11.83
C ASP A 38 -21.24 -20.50 12.05
N THR A 39 -20.02 -20.69 11.57
CA THR A 39 -18.92 -19.72 11.70
C THR A 39 -18.25 -19.51 10.35
N ARG A 40 -17.62 -18.35 10.17
CA ARG A 40 -16.82 -18.04 8.98
C ARG A 40 -15.71 -19.07 8.79
N ILE A 41 -15.55 -19.55 7.56
CA ILE A 41 -14.44 -20.44 7.17
C ILE A 41 -13.64 -19.85 6.00
N GLU A 42 -12.39 -20.29 5.88
CA GLU A 42 -11.54 -20.03 4.74
C GLU A 42 -11.53 -21.23 3.80
N PHE A 43 -11.72 -20.99 2.51
CA PHE A 43 -11.75 -22.00 1.47
C PHE A 43 -10.76 -21.65 0.36
N THR A 44 -9.79 -22.53 0.08
CA THR A 44 -8.74 -22.26 -0.90
C THR A 44 -8.97 -23.04 -2.19
N ILE A 45 -9.09 -22.32 -3.30
CA ILE A 45 -9.13 -22.90 -4.65
C ILE A 45 -7.72 -22.82 -5.25
N LYS A 46 -7.11 -23.97 -5.49
CA LYS A 46 -5.79 -24.06 -6.16
C LYS A 46 -5.91 -23.79 -7.67
N PRO A 47 -4.88 -23.22 -8.30
CA PRO A 47 -4.86 -23.08 -9.76
C PRO A 47 -5.15 -24.39 -10.47
N GLY A 48 -6.02 -24.38 -11.50
CA GLY A 48 -6.41 -25.55 -12.26
C GLY A 48 -7.48 -26.44 -11.63
N THR A 49 -7.98 -26.10 -10.41
CA THR A 49 -9.07 -26.89 -9.78
C THR A 49 -10.40 -26.59 -10.48
N GLY A 50 -11.02 -27.63 -11.06
CA GLY A 50 -12.33 -27.50 -11.71
C GLY A 50 -13.50 -27.44 -10.71
N LEU A 51 -14.62 -26.84 -11.12
CA LEU A 51 -15.82 -26.66 -10.27
C LEU A 51 -16.36 -27.97 -9.72
N LYS A 52 -16.24 -29.11 -10.47
CA LYS A 52 -16.65 -30.43 -9.98
C LYS A 52 -15.89 -30.82 -8.70
N SER A 53 -14.57 -30.63 -8.68
CA SER A 53 -13.74 -30.94 -7.50
C SER A 53 -14.08 -30.02 -6.33
N ILE A 54 -14.28 -28.72 -6.59
CA ILE A 54 -14.70 -27.72 -5.60
C ILE A 54 -16.05 -28.13 -4.97
N SER A 55 -17.04 -28.47 -5.78
CA SER A 55 -18.37 -28.86 -5.30
C SER A 55 -18.35 -30.15 -4.45
N LEU A 56 -17.48 -31.09 -4.81
CA LEU A 56 -17.29 -32.32 -4.02
C LEU A 56 -16.60 -32.02 -2.69
N GLU A 57 -15.62 -31.12 -2.67
CA GLU A 57 -14.94 -30.71 -1.45
C GLU A 57 -15.92 -30.00 -0.49
N LEU A 58 -16.73 -29.06 -0.99
CA LEU A 58 -17.80 -28.40 -0.20
C LEU A 58 -18.80 -29.41 0.38
N LYS A 59 -19.14 -30.48 -0.38
CA LYS A 59 -19.95 -31.59 0.14
C LYS A 59 -19.25 -32.35 1.25
N ASN A 60 -17.96 -32.69 1.05
CA ASN A 60 -17.17 -33.43 2.04
C ASN A 60 -17.00 -32.65 3.35
N MET A 61 -16.98 -31.31 3.27
CA MET A 61 -17.01 -30.41 4.43
C MET A 61 -18.41 -30.32 5.07
N GLY A 62 -19.43 -30.97 4.51
CA GLY A 62 -20.82 -30.92 5.02
C GLY A 62 -21.59 -29.64 4.69
N LEU A 63 -21.01 -28.74 3.89
CA LEU A 63 -21.60 -27.44 3.59
C LEU A 63 -22.78 -27.51 2.62
N MET A 64 -22.78 -28.49 1.72
CA MET A 64 -23.87 -28.72 0.76
C MET A 64 -24.16 -30.22 0.61
N GLN A 65 -25.39 -30.56 0.24
CA GLN A 65 -25.82 -31.97 0.10
C GLN A 65 -25.59 -32.49 -1.33
N GLN A 66 -26.00 -31.72 -2.32
CA GLN A 66 -26.00 -32.10 -3.75
C GLN A 66 -24.98 -31.29 -4.57
N PRO A 67 -23.73 -31.78 -4.69
CA PRO A 67 -22.65 -31.03 -5.33
C PRO A 67 -22.89 -30.82 -6.84
N TYR A 68 -23.64 -31.70 -7.48
CA TYR A 68 -23.92 -31.60 -8.91
C TYR A 68 -24.87 -30.46 -9.28
N TYR A 69 -25.71 -29.98 -8.35
CA TYR A 69 -26.62 -28.87 -8.61
C TYR A 69 -25.86 -27.59 -8.95
N LEU A 70 -24.80 -27.31 -8.20
CA LEU A 70 -23.93 -26.17 -8.48
C LEU A 70 -23.26 -26.26 -9.85
N LEU A 71 -22.84 -27.47 -10.24
CA LEU A 71 -22.21 -27.72 -11.53
C LEU A 71 -23.19 -27.55 -12.70
N ILE A 72 -24.42 -28.08 -12.57
CA ILE A 72 -25.49 -27.93 -13.56
C ILE A 72 -25.83 -26.44 -13.75
N GLU A 73 -26.00 -25.71 -12.66
CA GLU A 73 -26.34 -24.29 -12.71
C GLU A 73 -25.21 -23.45 -13.31
N ALA A 74 -23.97 -23.72 -12.93
CA ALA A 74 -22.81 -23.04 -13.49
C ALA A 74 -22.68 -23.28 -15.02
N ARG A 75 -22.96 -24.50 -15.49
CA ARG A 75 -23.02 -24.80 -16.94
C ARG A 75 -24.13 -24.05 -17.62
N ARG A 76 -25.34 -24.03 -17.03
CA ARG A 76 -26.49 -23.30 -17.56
C ARG A 76 -26.20 -21.81 -17.71
N GLN A 77 -25.43 -21.23 -16.76
CA GLN A 77 -25.02 -19.83 -16.79
C GLN A 77 -23.74 -19.56 -17.59
N GLY A 78 -23.05 -20.58 -18.18
CA GLY A 78 -21.78 -20.43 -18.85
C GLY A 78 -20.60 -20.01 -17.94
N LYS A 79 -20.69 -20.35 -16.64
CA LYS A 79 -19.75 -19.93 -15.60
C LYS A 79 -18.75 -21.02 -15.19
N GLU A 80 -18.91 -22.28 -15.64
CA GLU A 80 -18.11 -23.43 -15.17
C GLU A 80 -16.59 -23.22 -15.33
N GLY A 81 -16.15 -22.64 -16.47
CA GLY A 81 -14.74 -22.38 -16.77
C GLY A 81 -14.21 -21.03 -16.27
N ARG A 82 -14.98 -20.26 -15.52
CA ARG A 82 -14.65 -18.89 -15.10
C ARG A 82 -14.23 -18.79 -13.65
N ILE A 83 -14.07 -19.91 -12.97
CA ILE A 83 -13.67 -19.97 -11.56
C ILE A 83 -12.23 -19.46 -11.42
N LYS A 84 -12.03 -18.52 -10.50
CA LYS A 84 -10.71 -17.98 -10.18
C LYS A 84 -10.11 -18.71 -8.98
N ALA A 85 -8.83 -19.03 -9.07
CA ALA A 85 -8.07 -19.56 -7.95
C ALA A 85 -7.85 -18.47 -6.88
N GLY A 86 -7.70 -18.88 -5.61
CA GLY A 86 -7.45 -17.96 -4.50
C GLY A 86 -8.04 -18.45 -3.17
N GLU A 87 -7.85 -17.67 -2.14
CA GLU A 87 -8.49 -17.88 -0.83
C GLU A 87 -9.82 -17.12 -0.77
N TYR A 88 -10.86 -17.81 -0.37
CA TYR A 88 -12.20 -17.26 -0.24
C TYR A 88 -12.67 -17.32 1.21
N GLU A 89 -13.35 -16.28 1.66
CA GLU A 89 -14.09 -16.30 2.92
C GLU A 89 -15.53 -16.67 2.64
N ILE A 90 -16.00 -17.75 3.29
CA ILE A 90 -17.38 -18.17 3.25
C ILE A 90 -18.01 -17.81 4.60
N ASN A 91 -18.99 -16.93 4.57
CA ASN A 91 -19.69 -16.46 5.76
C ASN A 91 -20.98 -17.25 5.99
N PRO A 92 -21.45 -17.37 7.25
CA PRO A 92 -22.78 -17.88 7.54
C PRO A 92 -23.86 -17.12 6.73
N GLY A 93 -24.83 -17.86 6.22
CA GLY A 93 -25.88 -17.30 5.37
C GLY A 93 -25.54 -17.25 3.88
N THR A 94 -24.30 -17.51 3.47
CA THR A 94 -23.92 -17.60 2.05
C THR A 94 -24.64 -18.77 1.38
N THR A 95 -25.27 -18.55 0.21
CA THR A 95 -25.88 -19.60 -0.60
C THR A 95 -24.88 -20.17 -1.62
N PRO A 96 -25.11 -21.40 -2.15
CA PRO A 96 -24.28 -21.95 -3.24
C PRO A 96 -24.20 -21.04 -4.46
N LEU A 97 -25.27 -20.34 -4.83
CA LEU A 97 -25.24 -19.38 -5.94
C LEU A 97 -24.38 -18.15 -5.65
N GLN A 98 -24.48 -17.61 -4.45
CA GLN A 98 -23.60 -16.49 -4.03
C GLN A 98 -22.13 -16.91 -4.00
N LEU A 99 -21.87 -18.14 -3.54
CA LEU A 99 -20.52 -18.69 -3.54
C LEU A 99 -19.97 -18.87 -4.97
N LEU A 100 -20.79 -19.38 -5.90
CA LEU A 100 -20.44 -19.45 -7.33
C LEU A 100 -20.08 -18.07 -7.88
N GLU A 101 -20.86 -17.06 -7.54
CA GLU A 101 -20.59 -15.69 -7.98
C GLU A 101 -19.28 -15.13 -7.40
N GLN A 102 -19.00 -15.41 -6.13
CA GLN A 102 -17.70 -15.06 -5.52
C GLN A 102 -16.53 -15.71 -6.27
N PHE A 103 -16.64 -16.99 -6.63
CA PHE A 103 -15.61 -17.72 -7.37
C PHE A 103 -15.41 -17.18 -8.78
N VAL A 104 -16.49 -16.84 -9.49
CA VAL A 104 -16.44 -16.30 -10.86
C VAL A 104 -15.90 -14.88 -10.90
N THR A 105 -16.35 -14.04 -9.97
CA THR A 105 -15.86 -12.63 -9.87
C THR A 105 -14.44 -12.57 -9.32
N GLY A 106 -14.00 -13.60 -8.58
CA GLY A 106 -12.70 -13.62 -7.91
C GLY A 106 -12.69 -12.72 -6.68
N LYS A 107 -13.80 -12.70 -5.92
CA LYS A 107 -13.86 -11.98 -4.66
C LYS A 107 -13.10 -12.75 -3.58
N VAL A 108 -11.78 -12.82 -3.77
CA VAL A 108 -10.84 -13.52 -2.88
C VAL A 108 -10.56 -12.70 -1.62
N LYS A 109 -10.16 -13.38 -0.56
CA LYS A 109 -9.70 -12.77 0.69
C LYS A 109 -8.56 -11.80 0.39
N GLN A 110 -8.67 -10.60 0.94
CA GLN A 110 -7.66 -9.58 0.84
C GLN A 110 -6.84 -9.53 2.13
N HIS A 111 -5.52 -9.57 1.97
CA HIS A 111 -4.55 -9.27 3.01
C HIS A 111 -4.12 -7.82 2.85
N ALA A 112 -3.56 -7.22 3.91
CA ALA A 112 -3.10 -5.84 3.87
C ALA A 112 -1.67 -5.74 4.38
N LEU A 113 -0.88 -4.86 3.77
CA LEU A 113 0.41 -4.41 4.29
C LEU A 113 0.48 -2.89 4.12
N THR A 114 0.81 -2.21 5.22
CA THR A 114 0.95 -0.76 5.25
C THR A 114 2.42 -0.38 5.12
N LEU A 115 2.72 0.49 4.16
CA LEU A 115 3.97 1.25 4.09
C LEU A 115 3.73 2.57 4.82
N ILE A 116 4.57 2.89 5.80
CA ILE A 116 4.36 4.03 6.70
C ILE A 116 5.16 5.23 6.20
N GLU A 117 4.57 6.42 6.26
CA GLU A 117 5.25 7.69 5.99
C GLU A 117 6.52 7.83 6.84
N GLY A 118 7.57 8.38 6.27
CA GLY A 118 8.86 8.52 6.93
C GLY A 118 9.70 7.25 7.05
N TRP A 119 9.23 6.09 6.57
CA TRP A 119 10.05 4.88 6.49
C TRP A 119 11.16 5.03 5.44
N SER A 120 12.32 4.45 5.73
CA SER A 120 13.36 4.22 4.73
C SER A 120 13.04 2.99 3.88
N PHE A 121 13.69 2.88 2.73
CA PHE A 121 13.59 1.68 1.89
C PHE A 121 14.01 0.40 2.63
N ALA A 122 14.99 0.47 3.51
CA ALA A 122 15.39 -0.67 4.36
C ALA A 122 14.21 -1.18 5.22
N GLN A 123 13.45 -0.28 5.83
CA GLN A 123 12.25 -0.63 6.60
C GLN A 123 11.13 -1.22 5.71
N VAL A 124 10.97 -0.73 4.48
CA VAL A 124 10.05 -1.32 3.50
C VAL A 124 10.45 -2.77 3.19
N LEU A 125 11.74 -3.02 2.90
CA LEU A 125 12.24 -4.37 2.64
C LEU A 125 12.04 -5.30 3.84
N GLU A 126 12.27 -4.81 5.05
CA GLU A 126 12.05 -5.58 6.27
C GLU A 126 10.58 -5.97 6.43
N ALA A 127 9.65 -5.02 6.23
CA ALA A 127 8.22 -5.30 6.29
C ALA A 127 7.78 -6.34 5.24
N ILE A 128 8.31 -6.27 4.03
CA ILE A 128 8.05 -7.25 2.97
C ILE A 128 8.62 -8.62 3.32
N LYS A 129 9.88 -8.71 3.78
CA LYS A 129 10.51 -9.96 4.18
C LYS A 129 9.76 -10.66 5.31
N ASN A 130 9.22 -9.89 6.25
CA ASN A 130 8.47 -10.41 7.39
C ASN A 130 7.01 -10.76 7.05
N ASN A 131 6.52 -10.39 5.87
CA ASN A 131 5.15 -10.70 5.45
C ASN A 131 5.05 -12.15 4.97
N GLN A 132 4.22 -12.96 5.66
CA GLN A 132 4.07 -14.39 5.40
C GLN A 132 3.15 -14.71 4.20
N VAL A 133 2.44 -13.74 3.67
CA VAL A 133 1.44 -13.92 2.60
C VAL A 133 2.02 -13.56 1.23
N LEU A 134 2.90 -12.56 1.18
CA LEU A 134 3.60 -12.19 -0.06
C LEU A 134 4.52 -13.34 -0.49
N GLN A 135 4.45 -13.66 -1.77
CA GLN A 135 5.38 -14.59 -2.37
C GLN A 135 6.72 -13.90 -2.60
N GLN A 136 7.74 -14.36 -1.88
CA GLN A 136 9.09 -13.82 -2.02
C GLN A 136 9.70 -14.23 -3.37
N SER A 137 10.19 -13.27 -4.14
CA SER A 137 10.85 -13.49 -5.42
C SER A 137 12.31 -13.87 -5.20
N PRO A 138 12.82 -14.96 -5.81
CA PRO A 138 14.23 -15.29 -5.73
C PRO A 138 15.10 -14.15 -6.29
N GLY A 139 16.08 -13.69 -5.50
CA GLY A 139 17.04 -12.67 -5.94
C GLY A 139 16.61 -11.20 -5.72
N LEU A 140 15.44 -10.94 -5.13
CA LEU A 140 15.05 -9.58 -4.74
C LEU A 140 15.67 -9.22 -3.37
N ILE A 141 16.97 -9.26 -3.28
CA ILE A 141 17.69 -9.06 -2.01
C ILE A 141 18.16 -7.61 -1.84
N ASP A 142 18.30 -6.87 -2.96
CA ASP A 142 18.80 -5.49 -2.96
C ASP A 142 17.91 -4.55 -3.79
N GLY A 143 18.07 -3.26 -3.50
CA GLY A 143 17.27 -2.22 -4.15
C GLY A 143 17.58 -2.07 -5.65
N GLN A 144 18.78 -2.37 -6.10
CA GLN A 144 19.17 -2.25 -7.51
C GLN A 144 18.48 -3.31 -8.35
N SER A 145 18.48 -4.55 -7.90
CA SER A 145 17.75 -5.65 -8.57
C SER A 145 16.24 -5.37 -8.64
N LEU A 146 15.67 -4.79 -7.58
CA LEU A 146 14.27 -4.36 -7.57
C LEU A 146 14.03 -3.28 -8.62
N MET A 147 14.81 -2.19 -8.62
CA MET A 147 14.61 -1.08 -9.54
C MET A 147 14.83 -1.51 -11.01
N ALA A 148 15.72 -2.47 -11.26
CA ALA A 148 15.87 -3.10 -12.58
C ALA A 148 14.60 -3.88 -12.97
N ALA A 149 14.00 -4.65 -12.05
CA ALA A 149 12.72 -5.35 -12.27
C ALA A 149 11.56 -4.37 -12.53
N LEU A 150 11.58 -3.19 -11.90
CA LEU A 150 10.65 -2.09 -12.13
C LEU A 150 11.00 -1.23 -13.37
N GLN A 151 11.97 -1.65 -14.19
CA GLN A 151 12.42 -0.98 -15.42
C GLN A 151 13.05 0.42 -15.20
N ASN A 152 13.59 0.67 -14.00
CA ASN A 152 14.25 1.91 -13.60
C ASN A 152 15.61 1.65 -12.91
N PRO A 153 16.57 0.97 -13.56
CA PRO A 153 17.81 0.47 -12.93
C PRO A 153 18.71 1.57 -12.38
N ASP A 154 18.59 2.79 -12.92
CA ASP A 154 19.46 3.93 -12.55
C ASP A 154 18.92 4.73 -11.36
N LEU A 155 17.68 4.48 -10.94
CA LEU A 155 17.08 5.17 -9.79
C LEU A 155 17.42 4.47 -8.47
N SER A 156 17.68 5.27 -7.43
CA SER A 156 17.71 4.77 -6.07
C SER A 156 16.30 4.33 -5.66
N PRO A 157 16.12 3.20 -4.96
CA PRO A 157 14.81 2.78 -4.45
C PRO A 157 14.28 3.65 -3.31
N GLU A 158 15.17 4.47 -2.70
CA GLU A 158 14.77 5.30 -1.56
C GLU A 158 13.75 6.34 -1.96
N GLY A 159 12.63 6.42 -1.21
CA GLY A 159 11.54 7.35 -1.45
C GLY A 159 10.60 7.02 -2.62
N GLN A 160 10.88 5.96 -3.41
CA GLN A 160 10.15 5.68 -4.65
C GLN A 160 8.79 5.00 -4.45
N PHE A 161 8.45 4.57 -3.25
CA PHE A 161 7.23 3.82 -2.95
C PHE A 161 6.26 4.68 -2.15
N PHE A 162 5.02 4.83 -2.63
CA PHE A 162 4.05 5.65 -1.93
C PHE A 162 3.60 4.99 -0.63
N PRO A 163 3.67 5.69 0.51
CA PRO A 163 3.18 5.17 1.78
C PRO A 163 1.65 5.12 1.78
N ASP A 164 1.11 3.91 1.90
CA ASP A 164 -0.33 3.64 1.94
C ASP A 164 -0.57 2.21 2.47
N THR A 165 -1.82 1.86 2.71
CA THR A 165 -2.24 0.48 2.99
C THR A 165 -2.65 -0.22 1.70
N TYR A 166 -1.86 -1.20 1.29
CA TYR A 166 -2.08 -1.96 0.06
C TYR A 166 -2.77 -3.28 0.36
N HIS A 167 -3.92 -3.49 -0.27
CA HIS A 167 -4.65 -4.75 -0.21
C HIS A 167 -4.24 -5.67 -1.36
N PHE A 168 -4.07 -6.96 -1.07
CA PHE A 168 -3.61 -7.94 -2.06
C PHE A 168 -4.09 -9.35 -1.72
N PRO A 169 -4.37 -10.20 -2.73
CA PRO A 169 -4.69 -11.60 -2.53
C PRO A 169 -3.43 -12.41 -2.23
N LYS A 170 -3.60 -13.56 -1.60
CA LYS A 170 -2.52 -14.56 -1.46
C LYS A 170 -1.95 -14.96 -2.83
N GLY A 171 -0.64 -15.12 -2.90
CA GLY A 171 0.09 -15.40 -4.14
C GLY A 171 0.55 -14.16 -4.90
N THR A 172 0.24 -12.93 -4.40
CA THR A 172 0.86 -11.72 -4.90
C THR A 172 2.35 -11.74 -4.59
N THR A 173 3.20 -11.48 -5.59
CA THR A 173 4.64 -11.38 -5.37
C THR A 173 5.03 -10.04 -4.76
N ASP A 174 6.17 -10.02 -4.07
CA ASP A 174 6.79 -8.81 -3.54
C ASP A 174 7.02 -7.75 -4.64
N ILE A 175 7.48 -8.17 -5.85
CA ILE A 175 7.63 -7.28 -7.00
C ILE A 175 6.28 -6.66 -7.41
N GLN A 176 5.22 -7.47 -7.53
CA GLN A 176 3.88 -6.97 -7.88
C GLN A 176 3.34 -6.00 -6.83
N PHE A 177 3.62 -6.25 -5.56
CA PHE A 177 3.26 -5.37 -4.47
C PHE A 177 4.00 -4.03 -4.58
N LEU A 178 5.32 -4.07 -4.73
CA LEU A 178 6.17 -2.88 -4.84
C LEU A 178 5.93 -2.10 -6.13
N GLN A 179 5.64 -2.77 -7.26
CA GLN A 179 5.25 -2.10 -8.51
C GLN A 179 4.04 -1.19 -8.27
N ARG A 180 3.01 -1.67 -7.57
CA ARG A 180 1.82 -0.86 -7.28
C ARG A 180 2.14 0.35 -6.41
N ALA A 181 3.03 0.19 -5.43
CA ALA A 181 3.46 1.29 -4.56
C ALA A 181 4.32 2.30 -5.34
N TYR A 182 5.17 1.82 -6.25
CA TYR A 182 5.95 2.65 -7.16
C TYR A 182 5.04 3.43 -8.12
N ASP A 183 4.15 2.75 -8.82
CA ASP A 183 3.21 3.37 -9.77
C ASP A 183 2.37 4.45 -9.08
N LYS A 184 1.94 4.18 -7.84
CA LYS A 184 1.18 5.14 -7.04
C LYS A 184 2.03 6.38 -6.71
N MET A 185 3.32 6.21 -6.37
CA MET A 185 4.22 7.34 -6.13
C MET A 185 4.39 8.18 -7.41
N GLN A 186 4.62 7.54 -8.55
CA GLN A 186 4.77 8.26 -9.81
C GLN A 186 3.50 9.04 -10.16
N GLN A 187 2.33 8.43 -9.96
CA GLN A 187 1.05 9.09 -10.18
C GLN A 187 0.88 10.32 -9.28
N VAL A 188 1.06 10.16 -7.97
CA VAL A 188 0.88 11.25 -6.99
C VAL A 188 1.87 12.37 -7.24
N LEU A 189 3.13 12.02 -7.51
CA LEU A 189 4.18 13.00 -7.82
C LEU A 189 3.86 13.80 -9.08
N ALA A 190 3.36 13.16 -10.13
CA ALA A 190 2.95 13.86 -11.35
C ALA A 190 1.74 14.78 -11.10
N GLU A 191 0.73 14.32 -10.38
CA GLU A 191 -0.45 15.12 -10.02
C GLU A 191 -0.07 16.39 -9.24
N GLU A 192 0.78 16.27 -8.22
CA GLU A 192 1.23 17.40 -7.40
C GLU A 192 2.17 18.32 -8.21
N TRP A 193 3.05 17.76 -9.04
CA TRP A 193 3.97 18.52 -9.88
C TRP A 193 3.25 19.41 -10.90
N ASP A 194 2.19 18.93 -11.50
CA ASP A 194 1.40 19.68 -12.50
C ASP A 194 0.70 20.91 -11.88
N GLN A 195 0.42 20.84 -10.58
CA GLN A 195 -0.26 21.93 -9.84
C GLN A 195 0.70 22.80 -9.03
N ARG A 196 2.03 22.58 -9.15
CA ARG A 196 3.04 23.25 -8.32
C ARG A 196 3.01 24.77 -8.41
N SER A 197 3.42 25.43 -7.33
CA SER A 197 3.66 26.87 -7.31
C SER A 197 4.73 27.26 -8.32
N GLU A 198 4.69 28.50 -8.76
CA GLU A 198 5.72 29.09 -9.61
C GLU A 198 7.03 29.35 -8.84
N ASN A 199 8.13 29.51 -9.57
CA ASN A 199 9.44 29.92 -9.03
C ASN A 199 10.03 28.96 -7.97
N LEU A 200 9.71 27.68 -8.03
CA LEU A 200 10.37 26.67 -7.21
C LEU A 200 11.81 26.40 -7.69
N PRO A 201 12.75 26.05 -6.78
CA PRO A 201 14.14 25.80 -7.14
C PRO A 201 14.36 24.42 -7.78
N TYR A 202 13.31 23.68 -8.07
CA TYR A 202 13.39 22.33 -8.66
C TYR A 202 13.34 22.35 -10.18
N GLN A 203 14.18 21.55 -10.82
CA GLN A 203 14.20 21.36 -12.27
C GLN A 203 13.39 20.14 -12.73
N ALA A 204 13.17 19.15 -11.83
CA ALA A 204 12.46 17.92 -12.12
C ALA A 204 11.60 17.47 -10.94
N PRO A 205 10.53 16.67 -11.18
CA PRO A 205 9.68 16.11 -10.12
C PRO A 205 10.46 15.35 -9.05
N TYR A 206 11.54 14.67 -9.43
CA TYR A 206 12.39 13.93 -8.51
C TYR A 206 13.01 14.82 -7.42
N GLU A 207 13.41 16.04 -7.74
CA GLU A 207 13.95 17.00 -6.76
C GLU A 207 12.88 17.43 -5.74
N ALA A 208 11.63 17.55 -6.19
CA ALA A 208 10.51 17.79 -5.29
C ALA A 208 10.25 16.60 -4.35
N LEU A 209 10.42 15.37 -4.84
CA LEU A 209 10.34 14.16 -4.01
C LEU A 209 11.45 14.12 -2.97
N VAL A 210 12.67 14.51 -3.35
CA VAL A 210 13.79 14.65 -2.39
C VAL A 210 13.41 15.64 -1.30
N MET A 211 12.97 16.85 -1.67
CA MET A 211 12.53 17.86 -0.70
C MET A 211 11.39 17.37 0.18
N ALA A 212 10.39 16.73 -0.39
CA ALA A 212 9.26 16.18 0.37
C ALA A 212 9.72 15.17 1.44
N SER A 213 10.74 14.36 1.14
CA SER A 213 11.31 13.43 2.11
C SER A 213 12.01 14.13 3.29
N LEU A 214 12.58 15.31 3.06
CA LEU A 214 13.14 16.14 4.14
C LEU A 214 12.02 16.71 5.02
N VAL A 215 10.99 17.28 4.41
CA VAL A 215 9.83 17.81 5.12
C VAL A 215 9.14 16.73 5.95
N GLU A 216 8.96 15.53 5.38
CA GLU A 216 8.37 14.37 6.06
C GLU A 216 9.13 13.98 7.33
N LYS A 217 10.45 14.05 7.30
CA LYS A 217 11.32 13.69 8.43
C LYS A 217 11.50 14.82 9.44
N GLU A 218 11.21 16.06 9.06
CA GLU A 218 11.44 17.24 9.91
C GLU A 218 10.27 17.50 10.85
N THR A 219 9.03 17.36 10.38
CA THR A 219 7.87 17.66 11.21
C THR A 219 6.77 16.61 11.10
N ALA A 220 6.28 16.18 12.27
CA ALA A 220 5.07 15.36 12.37
C ALA A 220 3.79 16.22 12.41
N MET A 221 3.91 17.57 12.47
CA MET A 221 2.76 18.48 12.55
C MET A 221 2.30 18.89 11.15
N PRO A 222 1.12 18.46 10.69
CA PRO A 222 0.63 18.77 9.34
C PRO A 222 0.58 20.28 9.06
N ALA A 223 0.22 21.08 10.07
CA ALA A 223 0.08 22.53 9.95
C ALA A 223 1.41 23.26 9.70
N GLU A 224 2.57 22.64 10.02
CA GLU A 224 3.90 23.27 9.87
C GLU A 224 4.64 22.81 8.60
N ARG A 225 4.13 21.80 7.88
CA ARG A 225 4.82 21.27 6.67
C ARG A 225 5.08 22.35 5.63
N GLY A 226 4.10 23.25 5.40
CA GLY A 226 4.23 24.39 4.47
C GLY A 226 5.31 25.38 4.90
N ASP A 227 5.38 25.71 6.19
CA ASP A 227 6.38 26.63 6.76
C ASP A 227 7.80 26.02 6.67
N VAL A 228 7.96 24.73 7.04
CA VAL A 228 9.23 24.00 6.94
C VAL A 228 9.70 23.95 5.49
N ALA A 229 8.81 23.55 4.56
CA ALA A 229 9.10 23.58 3.13
C ALA A 229 9.49 24.99 2.65
N GLY A 230 8.79 26.01 3.12
CA GLY A 230 9.09 27.41 2.82
C GLY A 230 10.49 27.82 3.25
N VAL A 231 10.94 27.44 4.44
CA VAL A 231 12.31 27.66 4.90
C VAL A 231 13.32 26.98 3.98
N PHE A 232 13.14 25.70 3.67
CA PHE A 232 14.08 24.95 2.82
C PHE A 232 14.13 25.51 1.39
N VAL A 233 12.99 25.83 0.78
CA VAL A 233 12.93 26.43 -0.56
C VAL A 233 13.67 27.78 -0.59
N ARG A 234 13.42 28.65 0.38
CA ARG A 234 14.11 29.95 0.46
C ARG A 234 15.63 29.80 0.68
N ARG A 235 16.05 28.81 1.48
CA ARG A 235 17.49 28.50 1.65
C ARG A 235 18.12 28.04 0.34
N LEU A 236 17.49 27.11 -0.39
CA LEU A 236 17.98 26.68 -1.72
C LEU A 236 18.11 27.85 -2.69
N GLN A 237 17.08 28.71 -2.79
CA GLN A 237 17.09 29.89 -3.66
C GLN A 237 18.21 30.89 -3.33
N ARG A 238 18.68 30.90 -2.07
CA ARG A 238 19.76 31.78 -1.60
C ARG A 238 21.14 31.11 -1.57
N GLY A 239 21.24 29.86 -2.04
CA GLY A 239 22.50 29.10 -1.96
C GLY A 239 22.92 28.79 -0.51
N MET A 240 21.97 28.71 0.41
CA MET A 240 22.24 28.37 1.81
C MET A 240 22.15 26.86 2.00
N LYS A 241 22.97 26.32 2.87
CA LYS A 241 22.90 24.92 3.30
C LYS A 241 21.56 24.66 4.01
N LEU A 242 20.95 23.49 3.76
CA LEU A 242 19.65 23.15 4.39
C LEU A 242 19.80 22.91 5.90
N GLN A 243 20.89 22.27 6.35
CA GLN A 243 21.22 22.04 7.75
C GLN A 243 20.10 21.37 8.52
N THR A 244 19.60 20.25 8.01
CA THR A 244 18.54 19.47 8.62
C THR A 244 19.07 18.15 9.18
N ASP A 245 18.80 17.90 10.45
CA ASP A 245 19.28 16.74 11.24
C ASP A 245 18.93 15.39 10.60
N PRO A 246 17.71 15.16 10.06
CA PRO A 246 17.36 13.91 9.38
C PRO A 246 18.31 13.46 8.29
N THR A 247 18.95 14.38 7.59
CA THR A 247 19.92 14.05 6.53
C THR A 247 21.23 13.47 7.09
N VAL A 248 21.66 13.93 8.25
CA VAL A 248 22.80 13.39 8.97
C VAL A 248 22.47 12.02 9.56
N ILE A 249 21.28 11.88 10.13
CA ILE A 249 20.78 10.60 10.65
C ILE A 249 20.73 9.55 9.53
N TYR A 250 20.22 9.92 8.36
CA TYR A 250 20.19 9.05 7.19
C TYR A 250 21.63 8.67 6.74
N ALA A 251 22.55 9.64 6.67
CA ALA A 251 23.95 9.41 6.33
C ALA A 251 24.66 8.44 7.30
N MET A 252 24.29 8.45 8.57
CA MET A 252 24.82 7.53 9.58
C MET A 252 24.29 6.10 9.45
N GLY A 253 23.07 5.94 8.91
CA GLY A 253 22.43 4.61 8.81
C GLY A 253 22.44 3.86 10.15
N ASP A 254 22.90 2.61 10.13
CA ASP A 254 22.94 1.73 11.30
C ASP A 254 23.88 2.22 12.43
N GLN A 255 24.74 3.19 12.16
CA GLN A 255 25.62 3.79 13.16
C GLN A 255 24.89 4.81 14.06
N TYR A 256 23.65 5.17 13.72
CA TYR A 256 22.86 6.10 14.53
C TYR A 256 22.36 5.43 15.81
N GLY A 257 22.97 5.80 16.92
CA GLY A 257 22.66 5.27 18.26
C GLY A 257 21.50 5.99 18.97
N GLY A 258 20.56 6.61 18.26
CA GLY A 258 19.38 7.28 18.82
C GLY A 258 19.61 8.71 19.31
N LYS A 259 20.86 9.22 19.28
CA LYS A 259 21.20 10.61 19.66
C LYS A 259 22.17 11.23 18.67
N LEU A 260 21.77 12.35 18.09
CA LEU A 260 22.66 13.16 17.26
C LEU A 260 23.63 13.97 18.16
N LEU A 261 24.91 13.88 17.89
CA LEU A 261 25.97 14.61 18.59
C LEU A 261 26.61 15.62 17.64
N ARG A 262 27.17 16.70 18.18
CA ARG A 262 27.81 17.75 17.37
C ARG A 262 28.87 17.21 16.38
N LYS A 263 29.66 16.22 16.80
CA LYS A 263 30.66 15.56 15.92
C LYS A 263 30.05 14.87 14.69
N HIS A 264 28.77 14.51 14.72
CA HIS A 264 28.07 13.86 13.63
C HIS A 264 27.69 14.86 12.54
N LEU A 265 27.59 16.16 12.86
CA LEU A 265 27.29 17.22 11.89
C LEU A 265 28.44 17.47 10.91
N ASP A 266 29.63 16.96 11.18
CA ASP A 266 30.83 17.11 10.35
C ASP A 266 31.13 15.83 9.51
N ILE A 267 30.24 14.83 9.51
CA ILE A 267 30.41 13.61 8.72
C ILE A 267 30.45 13.95 7.23
N ASP A 268 31.52 13.50 6.56
CA ASP A 268 31.69 13.64 5.11
C ASP A 268 30.78 12.64 4.37
N SER A 269 29.62 13.12 3.98
CA SER A 269 28.62 12.35 3.21
C SER A 269 27.85 13.29 2.29
N PRO A 270 27.55 12.92 1.05
CA PRO A 270 26.75 13.73 0.14
C PRO A 270 25.33 13.98 0.64
N TYR A 271 24.86 13.21 1.63
CA TYR A 271 23.58 13.44 2.30
C TYR A 271 23.67 14.52 3.38
N ASN A 272 24.86 14.83 3.92
CA ASN A 272 24.99 15.75 5.03
C ASN A 272 24.78 17.21 4.60
N THR A 273 23.61 17.75 4.80
CA THR A 273 23.23 19.12 4.44
C THR A 273 23.82 20.20 5.38
N TYR A 274 24.59 19.83 6.42
CA TYR A 274 25.46 20.75 7.17
C TYR A 274 26.80 20.98 6.46
N VAL A 275 27.26 20.00 5.68
CA VAL A 275 28.54 20.04 4.96
C VAL A 275 28.32 20.48 3.50
N TYR A 276 27.35 19.92 2.83
CA TYR A 276 27.08 20.15 1.41
C TYR A 276 25.88 21.07 1.20
N GLU A 277 25.94 21.90 0.16
CA GLU A 277 24.85 22.76 -0.30
C GLU A 277 23.91 21.99 -1.23
N GLY A 278 22.67 22.46 -1.36
CA GLY A 278 21.67 21.86 -2.23
C GLY A 278 20.90 20.72 -1.60
N LEU A 279 20.16 20.00 -2.43
CA LEU A 279 19.44 18.80 -2.05
C LEU A 279 20.39 17.60 -1.93
N PRO A 280 20.10 16.63 -1.04
CA PRO A 280 20.80 15.36 -1.05
C PRO A 280 20.53 14.60 -2.37
N PRO A 281 21.39 13.61 -2.72
CA PRO A 281 21.33 12.95 -4.04
C PRO A 281 20.05 12.11 -4.24
N THR A 282 19.43 11.66 -3.17
CA THR A 282 18.17 10.90 -3.20
C THR A 282 17.23 11.37 -2.09
N PRO A 283 15.94 10.99 -2.12
CA PRO A 283 15.09 11.04 -0.93
C PRO A 283 15.76 10.30 0.24
N ILE A 284 15.34 10.59 1.46
CA ILE A 284 15.81 9.93 2.68
C ILE A 284 14.73 9.13 3.39
N ALA A 285 13.49 9.17 2.88
CA ALA A 285 12.35 8.44 3.39
C ALA A 285 11.19 8.44 2.38
N LEU A 286 10.18 7.61 2.63
CA LEU A 286 8.88 7.65 1.95
C LEU A 286 8.12 8.91 2.37
N ALA A 287 7.82 9.78 1.43
CA ALA A 287 7.03 10.98 1.66
C ALA A 287 5.54 10.73 1.35
N GLY A 288 4.66 11.18 2.24
CA GLY A 288 3.23 11.20 2.00
C GLY A 288 2.80 12.34 1.07
N ARG A 289 1.53 12.31 0.62
CA ARG A 289 0.98 13.35 -0.27
C ARG A 289 1.08 14.75 0.33
N GLU A 290 0.85 14.90 1.64
CA GLU A 290 0.90 16.21 2.30
C GLU A 290 2.30 16.81 2.31
N SER A 291 3.35 15.99 2.46
CA SER A 291 4.73 16.45 2.37
C SER A 291 5.15 16.79 0.94
N LEU A 292 4.67 16.02 -0.06
CA LEU A 292 4.81 16.35 -1.48
C LEU A 292 4.12 17.68 -1.81
N HIS A 293 2.88 17.85 -1.35
CA HIS A 293 2.14 19.08 -1.52
C HIS A 293 2.86 20.26 -0.89
N ALA A 294 3.32 20.14 0.34
CA ALA A 294 4.06 21.21 1.03
C ALA A 294 5.38 21.59 0.31
N ALA A 295 6.12 20.60 -0.20
CA ALA A 295 7.33 20.86 -0.99
C ALA A 295 7.03 21.62 -2.29
N LEU A 296 5.86 21.42 -2.90
CA LEU A 296 5.45 22.02 -4.16
C LEU A 296 4.57 23.27 -3.98
N HIS A 297 4.05 23.49 -2.76
CA HIS A 297 3.28 24.67 -2.34
C HIS A 297 3.81 25.20 -1.00
N PRO A 298 5.10 25.62 -0.96
CA PRO A 298 5.71 26.11 0.27
C PRO A 298 5.02 27.38 0.75
N GLU A 299 4.88 27.55 2.07
CA GLU A 299 4.31 28.75 2.65
C GLU A 299 5.15 29.98 2.33
N ALA A 300 4.48 31.04 1.88
CA ALA A 300 5.10 32.30 1.54
C ALA A 300 5.66 32.98 2.79
N GLY A 301 6.69 33.82 2.64
CA GLY A 301 7.26 34.57 3.76
C GLY A 301 8.76 34.81 3.64
N ASN A 302 9.40 35.20 4.74
CA ASN A 302 10.82 35.50 4.80
C ASN A 302 11.63 34.62 5.74
N THR A 303 10.96 33.69 6.46
CA THR A 303 11.58 32.83 7.46
C THR A 303 12.68 31.95 6.84
N LEU A 304 13.84 31.93 7.48
CA LEU A 304 15.01 31.18 7.06
C LEU A 304 15.49 30.16 8.09
N TYR A 305 14.92 30.21 9.30
CA TYR A 305 15.32 29.38 10.42
C TYR A 305 14.08 28.90 11.17
N PHE A 306 14.20 27.72 11.77
CA PHE A 306 13.24 27.23 12.75
C PHE A 306 13.96 26.47 13.86
N VAL A 307 13.33 26.34 15.02
CA VAL A 307 13.82 25.57 16.17
C VAL A 307 12.67 24.93 16.90
N ALA A 308 12.84 23.67 17.31
CA ALA A 308 11.82 22.94 18.07
C ALA A 308 11.55 23.61 19.42
N LYS A 309 10.25 23.79 19.77
CA LYS A 309 9.83 24.30 21.09
C LYS A 309 9.80 23.23 22.16
N GLY A 310 9.87 21.95 21.77
CA GLY A 310 9.83 20.82 22.69
C GLY A 310 8.42 20.32 23.05
N ASP A 311 7.40 20.84 22.41
CA ASP A 311 6.01 20.39 22.43
C ASP A 311 5.57 19.75 21.12
N GLY A 312 6.54 19.45 20.22
CA GLY A 312 6.34 18.94 18.87
C GLY A 312 6.19 20.02 17.82
N SER A 313 6.11 21.31 18.21
CA SER A 313 6.01 22.43 17.28
C SER A 313 7.33 23.20 17.15
N HIS A 314 7.42 24.06 16.13
CA HIS A 314 8.59 24.88 15.84
C HIS A 314 8.32 26.37 16.02
N TYR A 315 9.38 27.12 16.30
CA TYR A 315 9.43 28.57 16.22
C TYR A 315 10.21 28.97 14.99
N PHE A 316 9.59 29.75 14.10
CA PHE A 316 10.15 30.20 12.83
C PHE A 316 10.73 31.62 12.99
N SER A 317 11.85 31.93 12.32
CA SER A 317 12.55 33.21 12.42
C SER A 317 13.08 33.63 11.06
N ASP A 318 13.09 34.94 10.81
CA ASP A 318 13.62 35.52 9.57
C ASP A 318 15.15 35.69 9.64
N THR A 319 15.67 35.99 10.83
CA THR A 319 17.08 36.31 11.04
C THR A 319 17.79 35.36 11.96
N LEU A 320 19.12 35.23 11.81
CA LEU A 320 19.96 34.40 12.66
C LEU A 320 19.94 34.88 14.13
N ASP A 321 19.83 36.20 14.37
CA ASP A 321 19.76 36.77 15.71
C ASP A 321 18.46 36.32 16.44
N GLU A 322 17.32 36.38 15.75
CA GLU A 322 16.05 35.87 16.29
C GLU A 322 16.12 34.36 16.54
N HIS A 323 16.70 33.61 15.62
CA HIS A 323 16.88 32.17 15.78
C HIS A 323 17.75 31.86 17.01
N ASN A 324 18.86 32.53 17.19
CA ASN A 324 19.74 32.32 18.35
C ASN A 324 19.03 32.64 19.69
N LYS A 325 18.20 33.69 19.72
CA LYS A 325 17.33 34.01 20.88
C LYS A 325 16.32 32.87 21.14
N ALA A 326 15.72 32.35 20.09
CA ALA A 326 14.76 31.24 20.21
C ALA A 326 15.48 29.94 20.68
N VAL A 327 16.66 29.61 20.18
CA VAL A 327 17.49 28.48 20.65
C VAL A 327 17.79 28.63 22.14
N ALA A 328 18.24 29.82 22.57
CA ALA A 328 18.50 30.09 23.99
C ALA A 328 17.23 29.88 24.84
N LYS A 329 16.08 30.33 24.36
CA LYS A 329 14.81 30.22 25.07
C LYS A 329 14.30 28.76 25.16
N TYR A 330 14.25 28.04 24.02
CA TYR A 330 13.55 26.77 23.92
C TYR A 330 14.45 25.53 24.18
N ILE A 331 15.75 25.64 23.89
CA ILE A 331 16.67 24.51 24.01
C ILE A 331 17.54 24.67 25.28
N LEU A 332 18.27 25.79 25.42
CA LEU A 332 19.27 25.93 26.49
C LEU A 332 18.64 26.13 27.88
N ASN A 333 17.58 26.94 27.97
CA ASN A 333 16.90 27.15 29.26
C ASN A 333 16.16 25.91 29.77
N LYS A 334 15.64 25.06 28.86
CA LYS A 334 15.01 23.80 29.25
C LYS A 334 16.02 22.82 29.85
N GLN A 335 17.22 22.72 29.31
CA GLN A 335 18.30 21.90 29.84
C GLN A 335 18.80 22.35 31.23
N ASN A 336 18.66 23.64 31.57
CA ASN A 336 19.01 24.16 32.87
C ASN A 336 17.93 23.90 33.95
N ASN A 337 16.68 23.69 33.58
CA ASN A 337 15.57 23.41 34.49
C ASN A 337 15.39 21.89 34.78
N GLU A 338 16.02 21.02 34.00
CA GLU A 338 15.97 19.57 34.14
C GLU A 338 17.22 19.00 34.88
N LYS A 339 18.15 19.87 35.30
CA LYS A 339 19.29 19.57 36.20
C LYS A 339 19.01 19.99 37.61
#